data_a8079548d5a279a2647c57b3f628237c
#
_entry.id   a8079548d5a279a2647c57b3f628237c
#
_cell.length_a   1.000
_cell.length_b   1.000
_cell.length_c   1.000
_cell.angle_alpha   90.00
_cell.angle_beta   90.00
_cell.angle_gamma   90.00
#
_symmetry.space_group_name_H-M   'P 1'
#
loop_
_entity.id
_entity.type
_entity.pdbx_description
1 polymer ?
#
loop_
_entity_poly.entity_id
_entity_poly.type
_entity_poly.pdbx_seq_one_letter_code
_entity_poly.pdbx_strand_id
1 'polypeptide(L)'
;IINLFNKVKPPYNINLASQQLGLNALQHTEQVNEWIRMTLKEREWLEKELASFSFVKKIYRSDANFLLVKVSAADRLYQYLASGEVVVRNRSREPLCEGCLRITIGTPEENQQLINLLNQYNEPIS
;
A
#
# COMPACT_ATOMS: atom_id res chain seq x y z
N ILE A 1 21.11 -0.65 -35.06
CA ILE A 1 20.78 -2.01 -34.58
C ILE A 1 20.10 -1.92 -33.22
N ILE A 2 20.69 -1.31 -32.18
CA ILE A 2 20.10 -1.20 -30.83
C ILE A 2 18.72 -0.53 -30.86
N ASN A 3 18.53 0.57 -31.60
CA ASN A 3 17.23 1.24 -31.73
C ASN A 3 16.17 0.36 -32.42
N LEU A 4 16.57 -0.54 -33.31
CA LEU A 4 15.66 -1.49 -33.93
C LEU A 4 15.22 -2.56 -32.92
N PHE A 5 16.15 -3.11 -32.13
CA PHE A 5 15.85 -4.05 -31.06
C PHE A 5 14.91 -3.44 -30.02
N ASN A 6 15.12 -2.19 -29.62
CA ASN A 6 14.24 -1.50 -28.67
C ASN A 6 12.81 -1.27 -29.19
N LYS A 7 12.61 -1.21 -30.51
CA LYS A 7 11.27 -1.11 -31.12
C LYS A 7 10.53 -2.46 -31.18
N VAL A 8 11.27 -3.56 -31.22
CA VAL A 8 10.71 -4.91 -31.36
C VAL A 8 10.64 -5.65 -30.03
N LYS A 9 11.46 -5.23 -29.06
CA LYS A 9 11.47 -5.82 -27.73
C LYS A 9 10.15 -5.54 -27.00
N PRO A 10 9.42 -6.58 -26.51
CA PRO A 10 8.27 -6.37 -25.64
C PRO A 10 8.68 -5.53 -24.43
N PRO A 11 7.81 -4.64 -23.93
CA PRO A 11 8.11 -3.79 -22.77
C PRO A 11 8.40 -4.63 -21.50
N TYR A 12 7.89 -5.84 -21.44
CA TYR A 12 8.12 -6.78 -20.34
C TYR A 12 8.58 -8.12 -20.88
N ASN A 13 9.78 -8.56 -20.46
CA ASN A 13 10.26 -9.90 -20.77
C ASN A 13 9.87 -10.83 -19.62
N ILE A 14 8.99 -11.80 -19.90
CA ILE A 14 8.66 -12.87 -18.98
C ILE A 14 9.56 -14.06 -19.34
N ASN A 15 10.54 -14.36 -18.49
CA ASN A 15 11.42 -15.50 -18.68
C ASN A 15 10.69 -16.84 -18.45
N LEU A 16 11.26 -17.94 -18.88
CA LEU A 16 10.65 -19.27 -18.78
C LEU A 16 10.33 -19.67 -17.33
N ALA A 17 11.19 -19.32 -16.39
CA ALA A 17 10.96 -19.61 -14.97
C ALA A 17 9.73 -18.85 -14.44
N SER A 18 9.59 -17.55 -14.79
CA SER A 18 8.40 -16.77 -14.43
C SER A 18 7.12 -17.30 -15.08
N GLN A 19 7.21 -17.79 -16.32
CA GLN A 19 6.05 -18.42 -16.98
C GLN A 19 5.63 -19.70 -16.23
N GLN A 20 6.59 -20.56 -15.88
CA GLN A 20 6.33 -21.80 -15.14
C GLN A 20 5.73 -21.52 -13.76
N LEU A 21 6.28 -20.54 -13.03
CA LEU A 21 5.73 -20.12 -11.74
C LEU A 21 4.31 -19.55 -11.87
N GLY A 22 4.06 -18.77 -12.92
CA GLY A 22 2.72 -18.25 -13.22
C GLY A 22 1.70 -19.35 -13.50
N LEU A 23 2.07 -20.34 -14.30
CA LEU A 23 1.22 -21.50 -14.58
C LEU A 23 0.92 -22.30 -13.30
N ASN A 24 1.92 -22.51 -12.45
CA ASN A 24 1.73 -23.18 -11.17
C ASN A 24 0.79 -22.38 -10.25
N ALA A 25 0.98 -21.05 -10.18
CA ALA A 25 0.14 -20.18 -9.34
C ALA A 25 -1.35 -20.25 -9.77
N LEU A 26 -1.64 -20.37 -11.07
CA LEU A 26 -3.00 -20.52 -11.57
C LEU A 26 -3.69 -21.84 -11.15
N GLN A 27 -2.92 -22.84 -10.70
CA GLN A 27 -3.47 -24.07 -10.15
C GLN A 27 -3.93 -23.93 -8.69
N HIS A 28 -3.51 -22.86 -8.01
CA HIS A 28 -3.80 -22.59 -6.60
C HIS A 28 -4.83 -21.45 -6.42
N THR A 29 -5.86 -21.43 -7.25
CA THR A 29 -6.88 -20.36 -7.25
C THR A 29 -7.66 -20.24 -5.95
N GLU A 30 -7.86 -21.34 -5.21
CA GLU A 30 -8.51 -21.32 -3.90
C GLU A 30 -7.71 -20.51 -2.89
N GLN A 31 -6.40 -20.72 -2.82
CA GLN A 31 -5.50 -19.98 -1.94
C GLN A 31 -5.47 -18.48 -2.31
N VAL A 32 -5.45 -18.17 -3.60
CA VAL A 32 -5.50 -16.77 -4.06
C VAL A 32 -6.82 -16.11 -3.64
N ASN A 33 -7.94 -16.81 -3.76
CA ASN A 33 -9.24 -16.31 -3.33
C ASN A 33 -9.33 -16.09 -1.81
N GLU A 34 -8.66 -16.91 -1.02
CA GLU A 34 -8.54 -16.70 0.44
C GLU A 34 -7.76 -15.42 0.75
N TRP A 35 -6.61 -15.21 0.10
CA TRP A 35 -5.82 -13.99 0.25
C TRP A 35 -6.59 -12.73 -0.17
N ILE A 36 -7.36 -12.82 -1.27
CA ILE A 36 -8.22 -11.70 -1.69
C ILE A 36 -9.26 -11.39 -0.62
N ARG A 37 -9.97 -12.41 -0.11
CA ARG A 37 -10.97 -12.20 0.96
C ARG A 37 -10.35 -11.59 2.22
N MET A 38 -9.17 -12.07 2.63
CA MET A 38 -8.44 -11.52 3.77
C MET A 38 -8.08 -10.05 3.50
N THR A 39 -7.50 -9.73 2.34
CA THR A 39 -7.13 -8.36 1.98
C THR A 39 -8.35 -7.42 1.98
N LEU A 40 -9.49 -7.86 1.48
CA LEU A 40 -10.72 -7.06 1.47
C LEU A 40 -11.22 -6.79 2.89
N LYS A 41 -11.24 -7.80 3.76
CA LYS A 41 -11.62 -7.68 5.16
C LYS A 41 -10.68 -6.74 5.93
N GLU A 42 -9.38 -6.92 5.76
CA GLU A 42 -8.36 -6.08 6.38
C GLU A 42 -8.43 -4.63 5.88
N ARG A 43 -8.74 -4.41 4.61
CA ARG A 43 -8.94 -3.06 4.06
C ARG A 43 -10.10 -2.34 4.74
N GLU A 44 -11.25 -3.01 4.89
CA GLU A 44 -12.42 -2.43 5.55
C GLU A 44 -12.15 -2.11 7.03
N TRP A 45 -11.44 -3.00 7.71
CA TRP A 45 -11.03 -2.80 9.10
C TRP A 45 -10.07 -1.61 9.21
N LEU A 46 -8.99 -1.60 8.40
CA LEU A 46 -7.98 -0.56 8.44
C LEU A 46 -8.55 0.82 8.07
N GLU A 47 -9.49 0.89 7.13
CA GLU A 47 -10.18 2.12 6.77
C GLU A 47 -10.95 2.70 7.96
N LYS A 48 -11.65 1.87 8.73
CA LYS A 48 -12.38 2.29 9.94
C LYS A 48 -11.44 2.77 11.04
N GLU A 49 -10.35 2.02 11.29
CA GLU A 49 -9.37 2.40 12.30
C GLU A 49 -8.71 3.75 11.94
N LEU A 50 -8.25 3.89 10.69
CA LEU A 50 -7.63 5.12 10.22
C LEU A 50 -8.56 6.34 10.30
N ALA A 51 -9.84 6.17 10.05
CA ALA A 51 -10.82 7.24 10.12
C ALA A 51 -11.01 7.81 11.55
N SER A 52 -10.61 7.08 12.58
CA SER A 52 -10.71 7.52 13.98
C SER A 52 -9.65 8.57 14.37
N PHE A 53 -8.55 8.67 13.62
CA PHE A 53 -7.47 9.58 13.94
C PHE A 53 -7.74 11.03 13.48
N SER A 54 -7.54 12.00 14.36
CA SER A 54 -7.78 13.44 14.08
C SER A 54 -6.92 14.01 12.96
N PHE A 55 -5.71 13.49 12.79
CA PHE A 55 -4.78 13.87 11.72
C PHE A 55 -5.15 13.31 10.36
N VAL A 56 -6.04 12.33 10.26
CA VAL A 56 -6.56 11.81 9.00
C VAL A 56 -7.65 12.74 8.48
N LYS A 57 -7.41 13.35 7.32
CA LYS A 57 -8.33 14.34 6.72
C LYS A 57 -9.27 13.72 5.70
N LYS A 58 -8.80 12.68 4.99
CA LYS A 58 -9.59 11.97 3.99
C LYS A 58 -8.97 10.62 3.69
N ILE A 59 -9.81 9.61 3.55
CA ILE A 59 -9.46 8.31 2.98
C ILE A 59 -10.15 8.22 1.63
N TYR A 60 -9.38 7.94 0.58
CA TYR A 60 -9.93 7.82 -0.77
C TYR A 60 -10.41 6.40 -1.01
N ARG A 61 -11.55 6.25 -1.66
CA ARG A 61 -12.07 4.95 -2.06
C ARG A 61 -11.02 4.18 -2.87
N SER A 62 -10.85 2.90 -2.56
CA SER A 62 -9.88 2.04 -3.20
C SER A 62 -10.48 0.68 -3.54
N ASP A 63 -10.20 0.20 -4.74
CA ASP A 63 -10.48 -1.17 -5.18
C ASP A 63 -9.17 -2.00 -5.25
N ALA A 64 -8.05 -1.42 -4.78
CA ALA A 64 -6.73 -2.03 -4.76
C ALA A 64 -6.37 -2.60 -3.37
N ASN A 65 -5.17 -3.16 -3.26
CA ASN A 65 -4.58 -3.65 -2.02
C ASN A 65 -3.86 -2.54 -1.21
N PHE A 66 -4.29 -1.28 -1.35
CA PHE A 66 -3.78 -0.16 -0.58
C PHE A 66 -4.86 0.90 -0.37
N LEU A 67 -4.68 1.74 0.64
CA LEU A 67 -5.45 2.96 0.85
C LEU A 67 -4.58 4.19 0.53
N LEU A 68 -5.17 5.19 -0.11
CA LEU A 68 -4.60 6.53 -0.21
C LEU A 68 -5.25 7.41 0.86
N VAL A 69 -4.42 7.91 1.78
CA VAL A 69 -4.89 8.62 2.98
C VAL A 69 -4.27 10.00 3.02
N LYS A 70 -5.11 11.03 3.02
CA LYS A 70 -4.67 12.41 3.22
C LYS A 70 -4.57 12.71 4.70
N VAL A 71 -3.40 13.20 5.14
CA VAL A 71 -3.11 13.51 6.53
C VAL A 71 -2.61 14.94 6.69
N SER A 72 -2.64 15.48 7.90
CA SER A 72 -2.23 16.86 8.19
C SER A 72 -0.73 17.11 7.99
N ALA A 73 0.13 16.13 8.32
CA ALA A 73 1.59 16.26 8.28
C ALA A 73 2.26 15.00 7.68
N ALA A 74 2.06 14.78 6.37
CA ALA A 74 2.46 13.55 5.69
C ALA A 74 3.96 13.22 5.80
N ASP A 75 4.85 14.21 5.62
CA ASP A 75 6.30 13.99 5.68
C ASP A 75 6.74 13.57 7.09
N ARG A 76 6.19 14.21 8.11
CA ARG A 76 6.51 13.91 9.51
C ARG A 76 5.96 12.53 9.92
N LEU A 77 4.70 12.25 9.58
CA LEU A 77 4.09 10.94 9.86
C LEU A 77 4.83 9.82 9.14
N TYR A 78 5.25 10.04 7.90
CA TYR A 78 6.08 9.11 7.15
C TYR A 78 7.40 8.79 7.88
N GLN A 79 8.12 9.83 8.33
CA GLN A 79 9.38 9.65 9.06
C GLN A 79 9.17 8.91 10.39
N TYR A 80 8.12 9.25 11.11
CA TYR A 80 7.76 8.59 12.36
C TYR A 80 7.48 7.09 12.14
N LEU A 81 6.65 6.74 11.16
CA LEU A 81 6.35 5.34 10.84
C LEU A 81 7.60 4.57 10.40
N ALA A 82 8.45 5.18 9.57
CA ALA A 82 9.70 4.58 9.13
C ALA A 82 10.67 4.32 10.31
N SER A 83 10.73 5.21 11.30
CA SER A 83 11.53 4.99 12.51
C SER A 83 10.99 3.86 13.41
N GLY A 84 9.69 3.55 13.30
CA GLY A 84 9.03 2.42 13.95
C GLY A 84 8.98 1.16 13.07
N GLU A 85 9.83 1.07 12.03
CA GLU A 85 9.94 -0.08 11.11
C GLU A 85 8.67 -0.36 10.27
N VAL A 86 7.74 0.60 10.21
CA VAL A 86 6.55 0.53 9.35
C VAL A 86 6.74 1.41 8.11
N VAL A 87 6.85 0.79 6.94
CA VAL A 87 7.12 1.49 5.69
C VAL A 87 5.84 1.71 4.90
N VAL A 88 5.47 2.98 4.74
CA VAL A 88 4.40 3.44 3.84
C VAL A 88 5.02 4.20 2.65
N ARG A 89 4.23 4.64 1.70
CA ARG A 89 4.75 5.48 0.60
C ARG A 89 4.22 6.90 0.70
N ASN A 90 5.11 7.86 0.84
CA ASN A 90 4.77 9.26 0.75
C ASN A 90 4.50 9.64 -0.72
N ARG A 91 3.29 10.13 -1.00
CA ARG A 91 2.83 10.54 -2.33
C ARG A 91 2.60 12.04 -2.43
N SER A 92 3.01 12.81 -1.42
CA SER A 92 2.75 14.25 -1.34
C SER A 92 3.35 15.06 -2.51
N ARG A 93 4.32 14.50 -3.22
CA ARG A 93 4.94 15.13 -4.39
C ARG A 93 4.26 14.80 -5.72
N GLU A 94 3.30 13.88 -5.70
CA GLU A 94 2.55 13.52 -6.91
C GLU A 94 1.41 14.53 -7.13
N PRO A 95 1.07 14.84 -8.38
CA PRO A 95 -0.05 15.72 -8.68
C PRO A 95 -1.34 15.25 -8.01
N LEU A 96 -2.08 16.16 -7.40
CA LEU A 96 -3.36 15.93 -6.69
C LEU A 96 -3.26 15.03 -5.44
N CYS A 97 -2.03 14.69 -5.00
CA CYS A 97 -1.79 13.85 -3.83
C CYS A 97 -1.13 14.62 -2.67
N GLU A 98 -1.24 15.95 -2.63
CA GLU A 98 -0.64 16.76 -1.56
C GLU A 98 -1.11 16.30 -0.18
N GLY A 99 -0.17 15.98 0.69
CA GLY A 99 -0.43 15.47 2.04
C GLY A 99 -0.91 14.01 2.07
N CYS A 100 -0.72 13.23 1.00
CA CYS A 100 -1.17 11.85 0.93
C CYS A 100 -0.06 10.84 1.22
N LEU A 101 -0.42 9.83 2.00
CA LEU A 101 0.34 8.59 2.19
C LEU A 101 -0.41 7.44 1.53
N ARG A 102 0.33 6.54 0.84
CA ARG A 102 -0.20 5.28 0.35
C ARG A 102 0.17 4.18 1.34
N ILE A 103 -0.82 3.58 1.94
CA ILE A 103 -0.72 2.51 2.93
C ILE A 103 -1.14 1.21 2.26
N THR A 104 -0.22 0.25 2.13
CA THR A 104 -0.53 -1.09 1.62
C THR A 104 -1.27 -1.87 2.70
N ILE A 105 -2.27 -2.64 2.29
CA ILE A 105 -2.97 -3.56 3.18
C ILE A 105 -2.06 -4.76 3.40
N GLY A 106 -1.62 -4.94 4.63
CA GLY A 106 -0.79 -6.05 5.07
C GLY A 106 -1.61 -7.21 5.65
N THR A 107 -0.90 -8.11 6.34
CA THR A 107 -1.54 -9.12 7.19
C THR A 107 -2.23 -8.46 8.39
N PRO A 108 -3.11 -9.17 9.12
CA PRO A 108 -3.72 -8.65 10.35
C PRO A 108 -2.69 -8.13 11.36
N GLU A 109 -1.57 -8.83 11.50
CA GLU A 109 -0.48 -8.48 12.42
C GLU A 109 0.23 -7.20 11.99
N GLU A 110 0.53 -7.06 10.70
CA GLU A 110 1.18 -5.87 10.13
C GLU A 110 0.27 -4.64 10.24
N ASN A 111 -1.01 -4.80 9.93
CA ASN A 111 -1.99 -3.74 10.06
C ASN A 111 -2.17 -3.31 11.52
N GLN A 112 -2.20 -4.27 12.46
CA GLN A 112 -2.27 -3.97 13.89
C GLN A 112 -1.01 -3.24 14.38
N GLN A 113 0.17 -3.61 13.89
CA GLN A 113 1.42 -2.90 14.20
C GLN A 113 1.35 -1.44 13.74
N LEU A 114 0.87 -1.18 12.52
CA LEU A 114 0.64 0.18 12.04
C LEU A 114 -0.28 0.97 12.97
N ILE A 115 -1.44 0.41 13.33
CA ILE A 115 -2.41 1.08 14.21
C ILE A 115 -1.83 1.33 15.59
N ASN A 116 -1.07 0.39 16.15
CA ASN A 116 -0.40 0.56 17.44
C ASN A 116 0.60 1.72 17.42
N LEU A 117 1.37 1.88 16.35
CA LEU A 117 2.26 3.02 16.16
C LEU A 117 1.49 4.32 16.01
N LEU A 118 0.42 4.34 15.22
CA LEU A 118 -0.40 5.53 15.03
C LEU A 118 -1.07 6.00 16.34
N ASN A 119 -1.45 5.08 17.22
CA ASN A 119 -1.99 5.39 18.56
C ASN A 119 -0.96 6.09 19.46
N GLN A 120 0.33 5.89 19.21
CA GLN A 120 1.42 6.53 19.97
C GLN A 120 1.90 7.84 19.31
N TYR A 121 1.42 8.12 18.10
CA TYR A 121 1.81 9.32 17.38
C TYR A 121 1.14 10.55 17.98
N ASN A 122 1.94 11.42 18.58
CA ASN A 122 1.50 12.72 19.04
C ASN A 122 1.62 13.73 17.89
N GLU A 123 0.47 14.14 17.35
CA GLU A 123 0.46 15.25 16.39
C GLU A 123 0.91 16.53 17.11
N PRO A 124 2.01 17.17 16.68
CA PRO A 124 2.40 18.43 17.29
C PRO A 124 1.33 19.49 16.99
N ILE A 125 0.91 20.15 18.05
CA ILE A 125 0.02 21.30 17.99
C ILE A 125 0.69 22.37 17.11
N SER A 126 0.04 22.73 16.00
CA SER A 126 0.50 23.77 15.06
C SER A 126 0.35 25.15 15.70
#